data_bb67814be736376272f45f148d23704a
#
_entry.id   bb67814be736376272f45f148d23704a
#
_cell.length_a   1.000
_cell.length_b   1.000
_cell.length_c   1.000
_cell.angle_alpha   90.00
_cell.angle_beta   90.00
_cell.angle_gamma   90.00
#
_symmetry.space_group_name_H-M   'P 1'
#
loop_
_entity.id
_entity.type
_entity.pdbx_description
1 polymer ?
#
loop_
_entity_poly.entity_id
_entity_poly.type
_entity_poly.pdbx_seq_one_letter_code
_entity_poly.pdbx_strand_id
1 'polypeptide(L)'
;MMKKHLLFLGAPGAGKGTQAELLSKTNSYLHLSTGELLRKEIEMKTILGKQVKDIINSGELVSDELVLKIVRHNLDKNNKGWILDGYPRNLSQANSLNQVLIEINQPLEVVFYLDIPEEVLIKRLLLRGRKDDTEETIRRRVDIYKKTTEPLIKYFKDLSLLEYI
;
A
#
# COMPACT_ATOMS: atom_id res chain seq x y z
N MET A 1 -19.90 -8.57 -13.43
CA MET A 1 -18.55 -9.14 -13.57
C MET A 1 -17.76 -8.81 -12.31
N MET A 2 -17.05 -9.76 -11.72
CA MET A 2 -16.31 -9.51 -10.47
C MET A 2 -15.04 -8.74 -10.76
N LYS A 3 -14.82 -7.61 -10.05
CA LYS A 3 -13.61 -6.79 -10.19
C LYS A 3 -12.38 -7.56 -9.70
N LYS A 4 -11.28 -7.48 -10.43
CA LYS A 4 -10.07 -8.31 -10.19
C LYS A 4 -8.82 -7.50 -9.85
N HIS A 5 -8.81 -6.19 -10.16
CA HIS A 5 -7.67 -5.31 -10.00
C HIS A 5 -8.02 -4.24 -8.98
N LEU A 6 -7.62 -4.49 -7.74
CA LEU A 6 -8.11 -3.77 -6.57
C LEU A 6 -6.98 -3.04 -5.85
N LEU A 7 -7.30 -1.89 -5.27
CA LEU A 7 -6.39 -1.14 -4.43
C LEU A 7 -7.06 -0.81 -3.09
N PHE A 8 -6.36 -1.00 -1.99
CA PHE A 8 -6.78 -0.51 -0.68
C PHE A 8 -6.04 0.78 -0.33
N LEU A 9 -6.81 1.85 -0.10
CA LEU A 9 -6.34 3.16 0.33
C LEU A 9 -6.80 3.42 1.77
N GLY A 10 -6.03 4.15 2.53
CA GLY A 10 -6.33 4.51 3.92
C GLY A 10 -5.08 4.69 4.75
N ALA A 11 -5.22 5.33 5.90
CA ALA A 11 -4.12 5.64 6.79
C ALA A 11 -3.42 4.39 7.34
N PRO A 12 -2.17 4.52 7.84
CA PRO A 12 -1.54 3.47 8.63
C PRO A 12 -2.46 3.05 9.80
N GLY A 13 -2.65 1.76 10.01
CA GLY A 13 -3.54 1.24 11.05
C GLY A 13 -5.02 1.10 10.66
N ALA A 14 -5.43 1.51 9.45
CA ALA A 14 -6.82 1.43 9.01
C ALA A 14 -7.34 -0.02 8.82
N GLY A 15 -6.46 -1.00 8.66
CA GLY A 15 -6.84 -2.40 8.46
C GLY A 15 -6.75 -2.88 7.01
N LYS A 16 -6.13 -2.11 6.12
CA LYS A 16 -5.95 -2.45 4.70
C LYS A 16 -5.42 -3.88 4.49
N GLY A 17 -4.30 -4.20 5.12
CA GLY A 17 -3.66 -5.52 4.99
C GLY A 17 -4.58 -6.67 5.43
N THR A 18 -5.32 -6.50 6.53
CA THR A 18 -6.28 -7.50 7.01
C THR A 18 -7.39 -7.74 6.00
N GLN A 19 -7.99 -6.67 5.47
CA GLN A 19 -9.06 -6.78 4.47
C GLN A 19 -8.54 -7.33 3.14
N ALA A 20 -7.36 -6.89 2.71
CA ALA A 20 -6.72 -7.39 1.51
C ALA A 20 -6.40 -8.89 1.60
N GLU A 21 -5.89 -9.35 2.75
CA GLU A 21 -5.60 -10.77 2.99
C GLU A 21 -6.86 -11.64 2.96
N LEU A 22 -7.94 -11.21 3.63
CA LEU A 22 -9.22 -11.92 3.62
C LEU A 22 -9.78 -12.03 2.20
N LEU A 23 -9.81 -10.93 1.46
CA LEU A 23 -10.32 -10.90 0.09
C LEU A 23 -9.46 -11.71 -0.88
N SER A 24 -8.14 -11.67 -0.69
CA SER A 24 -7.17 -12.46 -1.46
C SER A 24 -7.41 -13.96 -1.30
N LYS A 25 -7.58 -14.43 -0.06
CA LYS A 25 -7.85 -15.86 0.22
C LYS A 25 -9.16 -16.33 -0.39
N THR A 26 -10.22 -15.52 -0.29
CA THR A 26 -11.54 -15.85 -0.81
C THR A 26 -11.57 -15.97 -2.33
N ASN A 27 -10.81 -15.12 -3.05
CA ASN A 27 -10.87 -15.02 -4.51
C ASN A 27 -9.61 -15.57 -5.20
N SER A 28 -8.64 -16.08 -4.48
CA SER A 28 -7.33 -16.49 -5.01
C SER A 28 -6.59 -15.39 -5.76
N TYR A 29 -6.72 -14.14 -5.30
CA TYR A 29 -6.00 -12.99 -5.85
C TYR A 29 -4.60 -12.87 -5.24
N LEU A 30 -3.67 -12.29 -5.98
CA LEU A 30 -2.37 -11.89 -5.44
C LEU A 30 -2.56 -10.72 -4.46
N HIS A 31 -2.23 -10.89 -3.19
CA HIS A 31 -2.10 -9.79 -2.26
C HIS A 31 -0.67 -9.25 -2.29
N LEU A 32 -0.50 -8.03 -2.74
CA LEU A 32 0.79 -7.36 -2.86
C LEU A 32 0.85 -6.19 -1.87
N SER A 33 1.38 -6.47 -0.68
CA SER A 33 1.68 -5.45 0.33
C SER A 33 3.15 -5.02 0.22
N THR A 34 3.39 -3.81 -0.29
CA THR A 34 4.75 -3.29 -0.46
C THR A 34 5.49 -3.16 0.87
N GLY A 35 4.78 -2.76 1.93
CA GLY A 35 5.38 -2.66 3.27
C GLY A 35 5.79 -4.02 3.84
N GLU A 36 5.02 -5.07 3.60
CA GLU A 36 5.35 -6.42 4.06
C GLU A 36 6.51 -7.02 3.27
N LEU A 37 6.52 -6.84 1.96
CA LEU A 37 7.64 -7.25 1.12
C LEU A 37 8.94 -6.64 1.57
N LEU A 38 8.98 -5.33 1.77
CA LEU A 38 10.19 -4.63 2.22
C LEU A 38 10.64 -5.06 3.62
N ARG A 39 9.71 -5.29 4.55
CA ARG A 39 10.06 -5.83 5.89
C ARG A 39 10.63 -7.23 5.81
N LYS A 40 10.08 -8.07 4.94
CA LYS A 40 10.63 -9.42 4.71
C LYS A 40 12.06 -9.36 4.17
N GLU A 41 12.35 -8.46 3.24
CA GLU A 41 13.71 -8.22 2.74
C GLU A 41 14.68 -7.81 3.88
N ILE A 42 14.21 -6.96 4.83
CA ILE A 42 14.99 -6.56 6.01
C ILE A 42 15.26 -7.77 6.91
N GLU A 43 14.26 -8.59 7.19
CA GLU A 43 14.39 -9.79 8.04
C GLU A 43 15.37 -10.81 7.43
N MET A 44 15.30 -11.00 6.12
CA MET A 44 16.20 -11.88 5.36
C MET A 44 17.60 -11.27 5.16
N LYS A 45 17.83 -10.03 5.60
CA LYS A 45 19.11 -9.30 5.46
C LYS A 45 19.63 -9.25 4.02
N THR A 46 18.75 -9.20 3.03
CA THR A 46 19.12 -9.04 1.63
C THR A 46 19.81 -7.69 1.37
N ILE A 47 20.42 -7.52 0.21
CA ILE A 47 21.00 -6.23 -0.20
C ILE A 47 19.93 -5.13 -0.17
N LEU A 48 18.74 -5.40 -0.72
CA LEU A 48 17.60 -4.50 -0.68
C LEU A 48 17.17 -4.20 0.76
N GLY A 49 17.03 -5.23 1.59
CA GLY A 49 16.64 -5.07 2.99
C GLY A 49 17.60 -4.18 3.78
N LYS A 50 18.90 -4.28 3.55
CA LYS A 50 19.91 -3.41 4.17
C LYS A 50 19.76 -1.95 3.72
N GLN A 51 19.48 -1.72 2.43
CA GLN A 51 19.32 -0.36 1.87
C GLN A 51 18.07 0.36 2.41
N VAL A 52 16.97 -0.34 2.63
CA VAL A 52 15.69 0.27 3.02
C VAL A 52 15.42 0.26 4.52
N LYS A 53 16.26 -0.43 5.31
CA LYS A 53 16.02 -0.65 6.74
C LYS A 53 15.83 0.65 7.52
N ASP A 54 16.75 1.60 7.36
CA ASP A 54 16.72 2.86 8.12
C ASP A 54 15.56 3.75 7.70
N ILE A 55 15.23 3.75 6.41
CA ILE A 55 14.09 4.47 5.84
C ILE A 55 12.79 3.95 6.45
N ILE A 56 12.60 2.63 6.48
CA ILE A 56 11.37 2.02 7.03
C ILE A 56 11.28 2.20 8.53
N ASN A 57 12.38 2.06 9.25
CA ASN A 57 12.40 2.22 10.70
C ASN A 57 12.11 3.67 11.13
N SER A 58 12.53 4.67 10.34
CA SER A 58 12.19 6.06 10.59
C SER A 58 10.76 6.45 10.18
N GLY A 59 10.03 5.55 9.51
CA GLY A 59 8.67 5.80 9.02
C GLY A 59 8.59 6.58 7.71
N GLU A 60 9.73 6.81 7.04
CA GLU A 60 9.80 7.46 5.74
C GLU A 60 9.34 6.54 4.59
N LEU A 61 9.11 7.14 3.43
CA LEU A 61 8.79 6.42 2.20
C LEU A 61 10.07 6.00 1.47
N VAL A 62 10.08 4.77 0.98
CA VAL A 62 11.12 4.28 0.06
C VAL A 62 10.95 4.96 -1.29
N SER A 63 12.03 5.08 -2.09
CA SER A 63 12.01 5.77 -3.38
C SER A 63 10.94 5.21 -4.32
N ASP A 64 10.26 6.09 -5.04
CA ASP A 64 9.17 5.76 -5.96
C ASP A 64 9.60 4.75 -7.02
N GLU A 65 10.80 4.91 -7.57
CA GLU A 65 11.36 4.03 -8.60
C GLU A 65 11.55 2.59 -8.09
N LEU A 66 12.08 2.44 -6.88
CA LEU A 66 12.33 1.12 -6.30
C LEU A 66 11.02 0.39 -6.02
N VAL A 67 10.04 1.08 -5.44
CA VAL A 67 8.73 0.49 -5.15
C VAL A 67 8.01 0.11 -6.44
N LEU A 68 8.07 0.97 -7.48
CA LEU A 68 7.47 0.68 -8.78
C LEU A 68 8.05 -0.58 -9.42
N LYS A 69 9.38 -0.76 -9.38
CA LYS A 69 10.05 -1.97 -9.89
C LYS A 69 9.55 -3.24 -9.19
N ILE A 70 9.40 -3.18 -7.87
CA ILE A 70 8.88 -4.31 -7.07
C ILE A 70 7.44 -4.62 -7.48
N VAL A 71 6.58 -3.61 -7.57
CA VAL A 71 5.17 -3.76 -7.93
C VAL A 71 5.05 -4.35 -9.34
N ARG A 72 5.71 -3.76 -10.34
CA ARG A 72 5.70 -4.24 -11.72
C ARG A 72 6.12 -5.70 -11.84
N HIS A 73 7.26 -6.08 -11.22
CA HIS A 73 7.77 -7.45 -11.26
C HIS A 73 6.78 -8.49 -10.75
N ASN A 74 6.00 -8.13 -9.72
CA ASN A 74 5.00 -9.04 -9.16
C ASN A 74 3.70 -9.08 -10.00
N LEU A 75 3.29 -7.96 -10.58
CA LEU A 75 2.10 -7.89 -11.41
C LEU A 75 2.29 -8.57 -12.76
N ASP A 76 3.44 -8.43 -13.42
CA ASP A 76 3.75 -9.06 -14.71
C ASP A 76 3.60 -10.58 -14.69
N LYS A 77 3.82 -11.21 -13.55
CA LYS A 77 3.72 -12.65 -13.35
C LYS A 77 2.32 -13.14 -13.00
N ASN A 78 1.40 -12.21 -12.76
CA ASN A 78 0.07 -12.55 -12.27
C ASN A 78 -1.00 -12.36 -13.36
N ASN A 79 -1.75 -13.42 -13.62
CA ASN A 79 -2.85 -13.44 -14.60
C ASN A 79 -4.23 -13.67 -13.97
N LYS A 80 -4.34 -13.76 -12.65
CA LYS A 80 -5.60 -14.07 -11.97
C LYS A 80 -6.33 -12.81 -11.52
N GLY A 81 -5.77 -12.03 -10.71
CA GLY A 81 -6.28 -10.81 -10.10
C GLY A 81 -5.35 -10.40 -8.99
N TRP A 82 -5.38 -9.14 -8.59
CA TRP A 82 -4.48 -8.63 -7.57
C TRP A 82 -5.13 -7.58 -6.69
N ILE A 83 -4.57 -7.44 -5.51
CA ILE A 83 -4.92 -6.44 -4.52
C ILE A 83 -3.63 -5.74 -4.11
N LEU A 84 -3.53 -4.43 -4.40
CA LEU A 84 -2.43 -3.60 -3.92
C LEU A 84 -2.76 -3.01 -2.54
N ASP A 85 -1.80 -3.11 -1.62
CA ASP A 85 -1.85 -2.52 -0.29
C ASP A 85 -0.55 -1.76 0.00
N GLY A 86 -0.68 -0.49 0.40
CA GLY A 86 0.45 0.36 0.74
C GLY A 86 1.18 0.98 -0.45
N TYR A 87 0.64 0.90 -1.65
CA TYR A 87 1.10 1.55 -2.86
C TYR A 87 -0.09 1.77 -3.81
N PRO A 88 -0.23 2.95 -4.47
CA PRO A 88 0.62 4.14 -4.37
C PRO A 88 0.44 4.91 -3.05
N ARG A 89 1.44 5.72 -2.68
CA ARG A 89 1.41 6.59 -1.50
C ARG A 89 1.53 8.08 -1.82
N ASN A 90 1.70 8.44 -3.08
CA ASN A 90 1.69 9.82 -3.57
C ASN A 90 1.20 9.86 -5.02
N LEU A 91 0.94 11.07 -5.53
CA LEU A 91 0.43 11.27 -6.89
C LEU A 91 1.41 10.82 -7.98
N SER A 92 2.71 11.00 -7.78
CA SER A 92 3.74 10.52 -8.71
C SER A 92 3.68 9.01 -8.88
N GLN A 93 3.60 8.29 -7.77
CA GLN A 93 3.44 6.83 -7.76
C GLN A 93 2.12 6.40 -8.42
N ALA A 94 1.01 7.11 -8.20
CA ALA A 94 -0.27 6.79 -8.80
C ALA A 94 -0.23 6.92 -10.33
N ASN A 95 0.40 7.98 -10.84
CA ASN A 95 0.56 8.17 -12.28
C ASN A 95 1.47 7.09 -12.90
N SER A 96 2.60 6.79 -12.26
CA SER A 96 3.52 5.74 -12.73
C SER A 96 2.89 4.36 -12.70
N LEU A 97 2.11 4.07 -11.66
CA LEU A 97 1.33 2.82 -11.58
C LEU A 97 0.35 2.72 -12.74
N ASN A 98 -0.42 3.77 -13.01
CA ASN A 98 -1.40 3.77 -14.09
C ASN A 98 -0.75 3.46 -15.45
N GLN A 99 0.43 4.03 -15.73
CA GLN A 99 1.19 3.73 -16.95
C GLN A 99 1.56 2.24 -17.04
N VAL A 100 2.12 1.68 -15.95
CA VAL A 100 2.46 0.26 -15.90
C VAL A 100 1.22 -0.63 -16.10
N LEU A 101 0.09 -0.31 -15.47
CA LEU A 101 -1.15 -1.09 -15.60
C LEU A 101 -1.71 -1.07 -17.03
N ILE A 102 -1.56 0.05 -17.75
CA ILE A 102 -1.92 0.13 -19.16
C ILE A 102 -0.99 -0.79 -19.99
N GLU A 103 0.33 -0.70 -19.79
CA GLU A 103 1.31 -1.51 -20.52
C GLU A 103 1.08 -3.02 -20.37
N ILE A 104 0.72 -3.48 -19.15
CA ILE A 104 0.47 -4.90 -18.88
C ILE A 104 -0.99 -5.31 -19.12
N ASN A 105 -1.83 -4.41 -19.62
CA ASN A 105 -3.27 -4.64 -19.87
C ASN A 105 -4.05 -5.13 -18.64
N GLN A 106 -3.76 -4.56 -17.48
CA GLN A 106 -4.42 -4.85 -16.20
C GLN A 106 -4.91 -3.56 -15.52
N PRO A 107 -5.89 -2.84 -16.08
CA PRO A 107 -6.34 -1.56 -15.54
C PRO A 107 -6.89 -1.71 -14.12
N LEU A 108 -6.66 -0.69 -13.28
CA LEU A 108 -7.26 -0.59 -11.95
C LEU A 108 -8.78 -0.47 -12.08
N GLU A 109 -9.52 -1.27 -11.33
CA GLU A 109 -10.98 -1.34 -11.44
C GLU A 109 -11.73 -0.73 -10.24
N VAL A 110 -11.09 -0.71 -9.07
CA VAL A 110 -11.67 -0.08 -7.88
C VAL A 110 -10.60 0.21 -6.82
N VAL A 111 -10.81 1.27 -6.08
CA VAL A 111 -10.04 1.68 -4.91
C VAL A 111 -10.97 1.67 -3.69
N PHE A 112 -10.74 0.79 -2.75
CA PHE A 112 -11.45 0.79 -1.48
C PHE A 112 -10.73 1.70 -0.48
N TYR A 113 -11.42 2.74 -0.04
CA TYR A 113 -10.90 3.68 0.94
C TYR A 113 -11.45 3.37 2.33
N LEU A 114 -10.54 2.98 3.23
CA LEU A 114 -10.87 2.74 4.65
C LEU A 114 -10.73 4.07 5.42
N ASP A 115 -11.87 4.67 5.74
CA ASP A 115 -11.93 5.93 6.49
C ASP A 115 -12.08 5.64 7.99
N ILE A 116 -11.00 5.78 8.73
CA ILE A 116 -10.93 5.48 10.17
C ILE A 116 -10.46 6.70 10.95
N PRO A 117 -11.13 7.08 12.06
CA PRO A 117 -10.71 8.19 12.90
C PRO A 117 -9.28 8.05 13.42
N GLU A 118 -8.53 9.16 13.46
CA GLU A 118 -7.10 9.16 13.81
C GLU A 118 -6.81 8.55 15.19
N GLU A 119 -7.66 8.83 16.18
CA GLU A 119 -7.52 8.27 17.54
C GLU A 119 -7.55 6.73 17.54
N VAL A 120 -8.40 6.16 16.70
CA VAL A 120 -8.50 4.70 16.52
C VAL A 120 -7.26 4.15 15.83
N LEU A 121 -6.73 4.88 14.83
CA LEU A 121 -5.52 4.51 14.09
C LEU A 121 -4.31 4.41 15.02
N ILE A 122 -4.05 5.44 15.82
CA ILE A 122 -2.93 5.48 16.76
C ILE A 122 -3.02 4.31 17.76
N LYS A 123 -4.20 4.08 18.35
CA LYS A 123 -4.43 2.98 19.27
C LYS A 123 -4.15 1.62 18.62
N ARG A 124 -4.65 1.40 17.41
CA ARG A 124 -4.42 0.15 16.67
C ARG A 124 -2.94 -0.07 16.35
N LEU A 125 -2.21 0.98 15.98
CA LEU A 125 -0.80 0.91 15.64
C LEU A 125 0.06 0.57 16.85
N LEU A 126 -0.22 1.18 18.01
CA LEU A 126 0.47 0.86 19.28
C LEU A 126 0.24 -0.59 19.71
N LEU A 127 -0.99 -1.10 19.52
CA LEU A 127 -1.32 -2.49 19.85
C LEU A 127 -0.77 -3.52 18.86
N ARG A 128 -0.46 -3.11 17.62
CA ARG A 128 0.05 -4.01 16.58
C ARG A 128 1.42 -4.60 16.92
N GLY A 129 2.28 -3.85 17.62
CA GLY A 129 3.54 -4.33 18.18
C GLY A 129 4.62 -4.69 17.16
N ARG A 130 4.64 -4.08 15.97
CA ARG A 130 5.77 -4.22 15.04
C ARG A 130 7.02 -3.56 15.63
N LYS A 131 8.20 -4.07 15.28
CA LYS A 131 9.48 -3.51 15.75
C LYS A 131 9.68 -2.02 15.41
N ASP A 132 9.04 -1.58 14.32
CA ASP A 132 9.05 -0.22 13.81
C ASP A 132 7.81 0.61 14.24
N ASP A 133 7.00 0.12 15.19
CA ASP A 133 5.82 0.82 15.73
C ASP A 133 6.16 1.56 17.04
N THR A 134 7.12 2.46 17.00
CA THR A 134 7.35 3.43 18.07
C THR A 134 6.37 4.59 17.95
N GLU A 135 6.06 5.28 19.06
CA GLU A 135 5.14 6.44 19.03
C GLU A 135 5.60 7.51 18.04
N GLU A 136 6.90 7.80 18.01
CA GLU A 136 7.50 8.75 17.07
C GLU A 136 7.30 8.32 15.61
N THR A 137 7.61 7.06 15.29
CA THR A 137 7.44 6.49 13.93
C THR A 137 5.97 6.47 13.52
N ILE A 138 5.06 6.16 14.45
CA ILE A 138 3.61 6.15 14.18
C ILE A 138 3.14 7.56 13.83
N ARG A 139 3.48 8.58 14.63
CA ARG A 139 3.13 9.99 14.38
C ARG A 139 3.66 10.44 13.02
N ARG A 140 4.93 10.16 12.74
CA ARG A 140 5.56 10.49 11.45
C ARG A 140 4.85 9.85 10.26
N ARG A 141 4.46 8.59 10.36
CA ARG A 141 3.69 7.89 9.32
C ARG A 141 2.32 8.52 9.07
N VAL A 142 1.63 8.94 10.13
CA VAL A 142 0.34 9.62 10.02
C VAL A 142 0.52 10.98 9.35
N ASP A 143 1.53 11.75 9.72
CA ASP A 143 1.83 13.05 9.11
C ASP A 143 2.21 12.93 7.62
N ILE A 144 3.05 11.94 7.28
CA ILE A 144 3.40 11.66 5.88
C ILE A 144 2.15 11.26 5.10
N TYR A 145 1.30 10.39 5.66
CA TYR A 145 0.05 9.99 5.04
C TYR A 145 -0.83 11.21 4.70
N LYS A 146 -1.08 12.09 5.67
CA LYS A 146 -1.88 13.30 5.47
C LYS A 146 -1.32 14.20 4.36
N LYS A 147 -0.02 14.37 4.31
CA LYS A 147 0.65 15.25 3.34
C LYS A 147 0.73 14.67 1.94
N THR A 148 0.98 13.38 1.81
CA THR A 148 1.36 12.77 0.53
C THR A 148 0.34 11.78 -0.02
N THR A 149 -0.35 11.04 0.84
CA THR A 149 -1.24 9.93 0.45
C THR A 149 -2.71 10.34 0.46
N GLU A 150 -3.14 11.14 1.41
CA GLU A 150 -4.53 11.61 1.49
C GLU A 150 -5.01 12.33 0.22
N PRO A 151 -4.18 13.12 -0.52
CA PRO A 151 -4.55 13.69 -1.80
C PRO A 151 -4.98 12.67 -2.87
N LEU A 152 -4.59 11.39 -2.73
CA LEU A 152 -5.05 10.32 -3.61
C LEU A 152 -6.55 10.04 -3.51
N ILE A 153 -7.19 10.37 -2.40
CA ILE A 153 -8.65 10.24 -2.23
C ILE A 153 -9.35 11.04 -3.32
N LYS A 154 -8.98 12.33 -3.45
CA LYS A 154 -9.54 13.19 -4.52
C LYS A 154 -9.17 12.65 -5.90
N TYR A 155 -7.93 12.27 -6.13
CA TYR A 155 -7.45 11.74 -7.40
C TYR A 155 -8.28 10.53 -7.87
N PHE A 156 -8.48 9.53 -7.03
CA PHE A 156 -9.26 8.35 -7.40
C PHE A 156 -10.77 8.60 -7.45
N LYS A 157 -11.27 9.56 -6.67
CA LYS A 157 -12.67 10.02 -6.76
C LYS A 157 -12.95 10.68 -8.10
N ASP A 158 -12.06 11.54 -8.57
CA ASP A 158 -12.18 12.24 -9.87
C ASP A 158 -12.12 11.22 -11.04
N LEU A 159 -11.44 10.09 -10.86
CA LEU A 159 -11.42 8.96 -11.83
C LEU A 159 -12.64 8.03 -11.70
N SER A 160 -13.55 8.28 -10.78
CA SER A 160 -14.72 7.40 -10.50
C SER A 160 -14.33 5.97 -10.10
N LEU A 161 -13.19 5.80 -9.45
CA LEU A 161 -12.68 4.51 -9.00
C LEU A 161 -12.83 4.29 -7.49
N LEU A 162 -13.15 5.35 -6.71
CA LEU A 162 -13.14 5.31 -5.25
C LEU A 162 -14.46 4.81 -4.66
N GLU A 163 -14.35 3.83 -3.77
CA GLU A 163 -15.45 3.31 -2.95
C GLU A 163 -15.08 3.45 -1.46
N TYR A 164 -16.00 3.99 -0.65
CA TYR A 164 -15.80 4.16 0.79
C TYR A 164 -16.26 2.92 1.55
N ILE A 165 -15.44 2.45 2.49
CA ILE A 165 -15.77 1.33 3.41
C ILE A 165 -15.29 1.61 4.83
#